data_2312097cbf23673dbf07aff84f91c130
#
_entry.id   2312097cbf23673dbf07aff84f91c130
#
_cell.length_a   1.000
_cell.length_b   1.000
_cell.length_c   1.000
_cell.angle_alpha   90.00
_cell.angle_beta   90.00
_cell.angle_gamma   90.00
#
_symmetry.space_group_name_H-M   'P 1'
#
loop_
_entity.id
_entity.type
_entity.pdbx_description
1 polymer ?
#
loop_
_entity_poly.entity_id
_entity_poly.type
_entity_poly.pdbx_seq_one_letter_code
_entity_poly.pdbx_strand_id
1 'polypeptide(L)'
;MLVVFRTDASIQIGTGHVMRCLTLANELTRQGHECWFVCREHPGNLADLIASQGHGLTLLPAPSNYSLEEKDASSDDYSLWLGVSWQEDARQTLDVISPLKPDWLVVDHYGLDAQWECTLASAVGDIMVIDDLANRPHMCALLLDQNLGRVASDYDGFLPTECNRLIGSSYTLLRPEFAALREKSLERRKDRELKRILISLGGVDRTNVTGKVLEALATSSLPTSTELDIIMGAAAPYLDEVRQQVAQLPFKATVSVSVKVMAERMCQADLSIGAAGSTSWERCCMGLPTITVILAENQRSIAEALSKYKACLLVDTSRVTEELPGLIEMYASDAEVGLHLTQNAAQVCDGGGAERIVSTFKGEIA
;
A
#
# COMPACT_ATOMS: atom_id res chain seq x y z
N MET A 1 5.78 -24.61 -9.02
CA MET A 1 4.38 -24.21 -9.25
C MET A 1 4.36 -23.04 -10.22
N LEU A 2 3.31 -22.97 -11.02
CA LEU A 2 2.96 -21.77 -11.80
C LEU A 2 1.85 -21.00 -11.05
N VAL A 3 2.10 -19.74 -10.74
CA VAL A 3 1.16 -18.85 -10.06
C VAL A 3 0.78 -17.71 -11.01
N VAL A 4 -0.51 -17.57 -11.30
CA VAL A 4 -1.02 -16.49 -12.14
C VAL A 4 -1.66 -15.43 -11.27
N PHE A 5 -1.41 -14.16 -11.58
CA PHE A 5 -1.97 -13.00 -10.88
C PHE A 5 -2.96 -12.27 -11.78
N ARG A 6 -4.21 -12.12 -11.37
CA ARG A 6 -5.20 -11.22 -11.98
C ARG A 6 -5.28 -9.95 -11.15
N THR A 7 -4.71 -8.87 -11.63
CA THR A 7 -4.62 -7.58 -10.95
C THR A 7 -4.48 -6.45 -11.96
N ASP A 8 -4.93 -5.25 -11.62
CA ASP A 8 -4.84 -4.08 -12.49
C ASP A 8 -4.21 -2.88 -11.79
N ALA A 9 -3.62 -2.01 -12.58
CA ALA A 9 -3.22 -0.66 -12.20
C ALA A 9 -3.72 0.33 -13.25
N SER A 10 -4.14 1.50 -12.81
CA SER A 10 -4.54 2.61 -13.69
C SER A 10 -4.39 3.95 -12.97
N ILE A 11 -4.61 5.05 -13.69
CA ILE A 11 -4.69 6.39 -13.08
C ILE A 11 -5.81 6.45 -12.01
N GLN A 12 -6.90 5.69 -12.17
CA GLN A 12 -8.03 5.63 -11.23
C GLN A 12 -7.80 4.63 -10.10
N ILE A 13 -7.38 3.40 -10.42
CA ILE A 13 -7.15 2.31 -9.46
C ILE A 13 -5.93 2.62 -8.57
N GLY A 14 -4.95 3.34 -9.11
CA GLY A 14 -3.64 3.47 -8.51
C GLY A 14 -2.74 2.27 -8.80
N THR A 15 -1.62 2.20 -8.11
CA THR A 15 -0.57 1.18 -8.34
C THR A 15 -0.53 0.10 -7.25
N GLY A 16 -1.27 0.27 -6.16
CA GLY A 16 -1.13 -0.52 -4.94
C GLY A 16 -1.33 -2.02 -5.13
N HIS A 17 -2.36 -2.43 -5.88
CA HIS A 17 -2.69 -3.83 -6.16
C HIS A 17 -1.55 -4.53 -6.89
N VAL A 18 -1.09 -3.98 -8.01
CA VAL A 18 0.02 -4.55 -8.78
C VAL A 18 1.31 -4.58 -7.95
N MET A 19 1.60 -3.54 -7.17
CA MET A 19 2.81 -3.47 -6.35
C MET A 19 2.84 -4.55 -5.26
N ARG A 20 1.72 -4.83 -4.59
CA ARG A 20 1.67 -5.90 -3.59
C ARG A 20 1.70 -7.29 -4.24
N CYS A 21 1.06 -7.47 -5.38
CA CYS A 21 1.17 -8.69 -6.18
C CYS A 21 2.61 -8.94 -6.66
N LEU A 22 3.33 -7.90 -7.11
CA LEU A 22 4.75 -8.00 -7.47
C LEU A 22 5.62 -8.41 -6.28
N THR A 23 5.33 -7.91 -5.09
CA THR A 23 6.04 -8.33 -3.87
C THR A 23 5.89 -9.82 -3.62
N LEU A 24 4.66 -10.35 -3.72
CA LEU A 24 4.39 -11.77 -3.56
C LEU A 24 5.02 -12.61 -4.68
N ALA A 25 4.91 -12.15 -5.94
CA ALA A 25 5.50 -12.82 -7.10
C ALA A 25 7.03 -12.90 -7.02
N ASN A 26 7.69 -11.83 -6.57
CA ASN A 26 9.14 -11.82 -6.37
C ASN A 26 9.57 -12.83 -5.31
N GLU A 27 8.82 -12.94 -4.21
CA GLU A 27 9.12 -13.94 -3.17
C GLU A 27 8.87 -15.36 -3.66
N LEU A 28 7.79 -15.62 -4.40
CA LEU A 28 7.53 -16.89 -5.05
C LEU A 28 8.66 -17.27 -6.02
N THR A 29 9.11 -16.33 -6.85
CA THR A 29 10.22 -16.54 -7.80
C THR A 29 11.54 -16.80 -7.07
N ARG A 30 11.82 -16.10 -5.96
CA ARG A 30 13.00 -16.36 -5.11
C ARG A 30 13.00 -17.79 -4.58
N GLN A 31 11.80 -18.37 -4.36
CA GLN A 31 11.63 -19.75 -3.91
C GLN A 31 11.51 -20.77 -5.07
N GLY A 32 11.78 -20.36 -6.32
CA GLY A 32 11.83 -21.23 -7.49
C GLY A 32 10.48 -21.50 -8.16
N HIS A 33 9.49 -20.62 -7.95
CA HIS A 33 8.19 -20.69 -8.61
C HIS A 33 8.14 -19.75 -9.82
N GLU A 34 7.28 -20.08 -10.78
CA GLU A 34 7.05 -19.26 -11.96
C GLU A 34 5.80 -18.39 -11.74
N CYS A 35 5.89 -17.11 -12.12
CA CYS A 35 4.81 -16.14 -11.94
C CYS A 35 4.42 -15.49 -13.27
N TRP A 36 3.11 -15.38 -13.50
CA TRP A 36 2.53 -14.76 -14.69
C TRP A 36 1.45 -13.77 -14.31
N PHE A 37 1.46 -12.59 -14.91
CA PHE A 37 0.45 -11.56 -14.67
C PHE A 37 -0.55 -11.48 -15.82
N VAL A 38 -1.80 -11.32 -15.48
CA VAL A 38 -2.91 -11.01 -16.39
C VAL A 38 -3.46 -9.66 -15.93
N CYS A 39 -3.17 -8.61 -16.68
CA CYS A 39 -3.58 -7.24 -16.39
C CYS A 39 -4.34 -6.68 -17.57
N ARG A 40 -5.27 -5.73 -17.32
CA ARG A 40 -5.93 -5.02 -18.41
C ARG A 40 -5.10 -3.81 -18.84
N GLU A 41 -5.11 -3.52 -20.15
CA GLU A 41 -4.42 -2.38 -20.75
C GLU A 41 -5.16 -1.06 -20.43
N HIS A 42 -5.10 -0.66 -19.15
CA HIS A 42 -5.59 0.63 -18.69
C HIS A 42 -4.54 1.73 -18.87
N PRO A 43 -4.95 3.01 -19.06
CA PRO A 43 -4.03 4.13 -18.97
C PRO A 43 -3.35 4.19 -17.59
N GLY A 44 -2.02 4.23 -17.57
CA GLY A 44 -1.23 4.23 -16.34
C GLY A 44 -1.02 2.84 -15.73
N ASN A 45 -1.21 1.76 -16.52
CA ASN A 45 -0.85 0.40 -16.09
C ASN A 45 0.66 0.26 -15.82
N LEU A 46 1.05 -0.84 -15.20
CA LEU A 46 2.44 -1.13 -14.81
C LEU A 46 3.06 -2.29 -15.61
N ALA A 47 2.64 -2.50 -16.85
CA ALA A 47 3.13 -3.59 -17.70
C ALA A 47 4.66 -3.62 -17.84
N ASP A 48 5.26 -2.47 -18.13
CA ASP A 48 6.72 -2.36 -18.27
C ASP A 48 7.46 -2.70 -16.98
N LEU A 49 6.89 -2.34 -15.82
CA LEU A 49 7.47 -2.67 -14.52
C LEU A 49 7.42 -4.18 -14.27
N ILE A 50 6.28 -4.83 -14.54
CA ILE A 50 6.11 -6.29 -14.38
C ILE A 50 7.11 -7.03 -15.26
N ALA A 51 7.19 -6.67 -16.56
CA ALA A 51 8.12 -7.27 -17.49
C ALA A 51 9.59 -7.04 -17.11
N SER A 52 9.93 -5.86 -16.59
CA SER A 52 11.29 -5.54 -16.15
C SER A 52 11.76 -6.35 -14.95
N GLN A 53 10.82 -6.93 -14.17
CA GLN A 53 11.11 -7.82 -13.05
C GLN A 53 11.19 -9.30 -13.47
N GLY A 54 11.02 -9.60 -14.77
CA GLY A 54 11.21 -10.93 -15.33
C GLY A 54 9.99 -11.85 -15.20
N HIS A 55 8.83 -11.33 -14.83
CA HIS A 55 7.58 -12.10 -14.79
C HIS A 55 6.92 -12.19 -16.17
N GLY A 56 6.21 -13.29 -16.41
CA GLY A 56 5.33 -13.41 -17.57
C GLY A 56 4.19 -12.40 -17.47
N LEU A 57 3.74 -11.89 -18.63
CA LEU A 57 2.67 -10.90 -18.71
C LEU A 57 1.79 -11.12 -19.92
N THR A 58 0.49 -11.07 -19.71
CA THR A 58 -0.52 -10.92 -20.77
C THR A 58 -1.38 -9.70 -20.47
N LEU A 59 -1.49 -8.80 -21.43
CA LEU A 59 -2.41 -7.67 -21.35
C LEU A 59 -3.75 -8.06 -21.99
N LEU A 60 -4.83 -7.96 -21.21
CA LEU A 60 -6.19 -8.01 -21.73
C LEU A 60 -6.49 -6.73 -22.49
N PRO A 61 -7.36 -6.78 -23.53
CA PRO A 61 -7.66 -5.61 -24.35
C PRO A 61 -8.11 -4.40 -23.53
N ALA A 62 -7.68 -3.22 -23.96
CA ALA A 62 -8.14 -1.96 -23.39
C ALA A 62 -9.68 -1.85 -23.45
N PRO A 63 -10.33 -1.20 -22.46
CA PRO A 63 -11.76 -0.95 -22.53
C PRO A 63 -12.15 -0.12 -23.76
N SER A 64 -13.21 -0.54 -24.45
CA SER A 64 -13.67 0.14 -25.67
C SER A 64 -14.20 1.55 -25.44
N ASN A 65 -14.63 1.86 -24.21
CA ASN A 65 -15.22 3.15 -23.80
C ASN A 65 -14.54 3.63 -22.49
N TYR A 66 -13.31 4.06 -22.58
CA TYR A 66 -12.66 4.71 -21.46
C TYR A 66 -13.15 6.16 -21.37
N SER A 67 -14.21 6.41 -20.60
CA SER A 67 -14.58 7.78 -20.25
C SER A 67 -13.72 8.24 -19.08
N LEU A 68 -12.95 9.30 -19.27
CA LEU A 68 -12.23 10.02 -18.21
C LEU A 68 -13.18 10.82 -17.31
N GLU A 69 -14.50 10.59 -17.39
CA GLU A 69 -15.44 11.24 -16.50
C GLU A 69 -15.14 10.79 -15.07
N GLU A 70 -14.69 11.74 -14.30
CA GLU A 70 -14.55 11.66 -12.85
C GLU A 70 -15.94 11.36 -12.26
N LYS A 71 -16.24 10.07 -12.06
CA LYS A 71 -17.29 9.72 -11.12
C LYS A 71 -16.70 9.84 -9.72
N ASP A 72 -17.40 10.56 -8.89
CA ASP A 72 -17.07 10.78 -7.48
C ASP A 72 -16.53 9.50 -6.85
N ALA A 73 -15.37 9.60 -6.20
CA ALA A 73 -14.73 8.52 -5.43
C ALA A 73 -15.58 8.07 -4.21
N SER A 74 -16.86 8.47 -4.15
CA SER A 74 -17.81 8.17 -3.08
C SER A 74 -18.70 6.95 -3.35
N SER A 75 -18.61 6.30 -4.53
CA SER A 75 -19.36 5.06 -4.77
C SER A 75 -18.51 3.85 -4.44
N ASP A 76 -19.00 2.99 -3.55
CA ASP A 76 -18.42 1.65 -3.24
C ASP A 76 -18.57 0.66 -4.41
N ASP A 77 -18.92 1.13 -5.61
CA ASP A 77 -19.05 0.34 -6.82
C ASP A 77 -17.74 0.31 -7.60
N TYR A 78 -16.91 -0.65 -7.28
CA TYR A 78 -15.63 -0.92 -7.95
C TYR A 78 -15.77 -1.69 -9.27
N SER A 79 -16.99 -2.06 -9.70
CA SER A 79 -17.23 -2.80 -10.95
C SER A 79 -16.69 -2.03 -12.18
N LEU A 80 -16.75 -0.71 -12.13
CA LEU A 80 -16.25 0.17 -13.18
C LEU A 80 -14.73 0.10 -13.38
N TRP A 81 -13.99 -0.35 -12.37
CA TRP A 81 -12.53 -0.50 -12.46
C TRP A 81 -12.09 -1.55 -13.48
N LEU A 82 -12.96 -2.55 -13.75
CA LEU A 82 -12.68 -3.56 -14.79
C LEU A 82 -12.67 -2.97 -16.20
N GLY A 83 -13.42 -1.88 -16.44
CA GLY A 83 -13.59 -1.29 -17.76
C GLY A 83 -14.38 -2.12 -18.77
N VAL A 84 -14.79 -3.33 -18.38
CA VAL A 84 -15.67 -4.27 -19.12
C VAL A 84 -16.62 -4.96 -18.12
N SER A 85 -17.58 -5.73 -18.60
CA SER A 85 -18.38 -6.58 -17.71
C SER A 85 -17.51 -7.67 -17.07
N TRP A 86 -17.89 -8.13 -15.87
CA TRP A 86 -17.16 -9.21 -15.21
C TRP A 86 -17.18 -10.51 -16.03
N GLN A 87 -18.25 -10.76 -16.80
CA GLN A 87 -18.33 -11.92 -17.69
C GLN A 87 -17.31 -11.86 -18.82
N GLU A 88 -17.14 -10.67 -19.42
CA GLU A 88 -16.13 -10.48 -20.46
C GLU A 88 -14.71 -10.58 -19.90
N ASP A 89 -14.47 -10.04 -18.70
CA ASP A 89 -13.19 -10.18 -18.02
C ASP A 89 -12.88 -11.65 -17.71
N ALA A 90 -13.86 -12.40 -17.19
CA ALA A 90 -13.72 -13.83 -16.92
C ALA A 90 -13.40 -14.62 -18.19
N ARG A 91 -14.12 -14.36 -19.29
CA ARG A 91 -13.88 -15.02 -20.57
C ARG A 91 -12.46 -14.75 -21.09
N GLN A 92 -12.03 -13.49 -21.11
CA GLN A 92 -10.71 -13.10 -21.56
C GLN A 92 -9.60 -13.70 -20.68
N THR A 93 -9.81 -13.73 -19.37
CA THR A 93 -8.86 -14.34 -18.42
C THR A 93 -8.79 -15.85 -18.64
N LEU A 94 -9.92 -16.54 -18.84
CA LEU A 94 -9.96 -17.97 -19.17
C LEU A 94 -9.18 -18.31 -20.45
N ASP A 95 -9.30 -17.49 -21.50
CA ASP A 95 -8.57 -17.69 -22.74
C ASP A 95 -7.04 -17.68 -22.51
N VAL A 96 -6.57 -16.92 -21.53
CA VAL A 96 -5.14 -16.84 -21.16
C VAL A 96 -4.71 -18.01 -20.26
N ILE A 97 -5.49 -18.30 -19.21
CA ILE A 97 -5.04 -19.25 -18.18
C ILE A 97 -5.29 -20.72 -18.54
N SER A 98 -6.29 -21.01 -19.39
CA SER A 98 -6.62 -22.41 -19.76
C SER A 98 -5.44 -23.17 -20.39
N PRO A 99 -4.65 -22.60 -21.31
CA PRO A 99 -3.45 -23.28 -21.83
C PRO A 99 -2.31 -23.34 -20.80
N LEU A 100 -2.24 -22.41 -19.83
CA LEU A 100 -1.20 -22.33 -18.81
C LEU A 100 -1.40 -23.36 -17.69
N LYS A 101 -2.68 -23.66 -17.35
CA LYS A 101 -3.06 -24.56 -16.24
C LYS A 101 -2.32 -24.24 -14.94
N PRO A 102 -2.49 -23.04 -14.40
CA PRO A 102 -1.76 -22.63 -13.21
C PRO A 102 -2.15 -23.46 -11.99
N ASP A 103 -1.18 -23.69 -11.11
CA ASP A 103 -1.43 -24.29 -9.80
C ASP A 103 -2.25 -23.36 -8.91
N TRP A 104 -2.00 -22.04 -9.01
CA TRP A 104 -2.69 -21.01 -8.25
C TRP A 104 -3.07 -19.81 -9.12
N LEU A 105 -4.27 -19.27 -8.88
CA LEU A 105 -4.71 -17.97 -9.37
C LEU A 105 -4.83 -17.01 -8.18
N VAL A 106 -4.00 -15.99 -8.14
CA VAL A 106 -4.09 -14.89 -7.17
C VAL A 106 -4.93 -13.76 -7.76
N VAL A 107 -6.01 -13.39 -7.09
CA VAL A 107 -6.95 -12.34 -7.51
C VAL A 107 -6.81 -11.15 -6.57
N ASP A 108 -6.47 -10.00 -7.11
CA ASP A 108 -6.36 -8.75 -6.36
C ASP A 108 -7.02 -7.62 -7.14
N HIS A 109 -8.36 -7.54 -7.02
CA HIS A 109 -9.16 -6.53 -7.72
C HIS A 109 -10.54 -6.36 -7.07
N TYR A 110 -10.89 -5.17 -6.63
CA TYR A 110 -12.15 -4.92 -5.91
C TYR A 110 -13.42 -5.11 -6.76
N GLY A 111 -13.34 -5.04 -8.07
CA GLY A 111 -14.46 -5.31 -8.98
C GLY A 111 -14.71 -6.79 -9.28
N LEU A 112 -13.99 -7.73 -8.63
CA LEU A 112 -14.14 -9.17 -8.80
C LEU A 112 -14.70 -9.81 -7.52
N ASP A 113 -15.52 -10.85 -7.69
CA ASP A 113 -16.20 -11.55 -6.61
C ASP A 113 -16.33 -13.06 -6.88
N ALA A 114 -17.07 -13.75 -6.02
CA ALA A 114 -17.30 -15.19 -6.12
C ALA A 114 -17.88 -15.64 -7.48
N GLN A 115 -18.67 -14.82 -8.20
CA GLN A 115 -19.22 -15.21 -9.49
C GLN A 115 -18.14 -15.34 -10.56
N TRP A 116 -17.22 -14.37 -10.58
CA TRP A 116 -16.06 -14.40 -11.45
C TRP A 116 -15.14 -15.57 -11.09
N GLU A 117 -14.83 -15.75 -9.81
CA GLU A 117 -13.94 -16.81 -9.30
C GLU A 117 -14.47 -18.21 -9.61
N CYS A 118 -15.78 -18.46 -9.41
CA CYS A 118 -16.43 -19.71 -9.76
C CYS A 118 -16.32 -20.05 -11.26
N THR A 119 -16.35 -19.02 -12.12
CA THR A 119 -16.23 -19.21 -13.58
C THR A 119 -14.84 -19.74 -13.95
N LEU A 120 -13.78 -19.36 -13.20
CA LEU A 120 -12.40 -19.73 -13.48
C LEU A 120 -11.95 -20.98 -12.71
N ALA A 121 -12.67 -21.40 -11.67
CA ALA A 121 -12.26 -22.47 -10.75
C ALA A 121 -11.86 -23.78 -11.43
N SER A 122 -12.51 -24.16 -12.55
CA SER A 122 -12.18 -25.39 -13.27
C SER A 122 -10.89 -25.33 -14.12
N ALA A 123 -10.34 -24.14 -14.31
CA ALA A 123 -9.14 -23.91 -15.14
C ALA A 123 -7.85 -23.76 -14.32
N VAL A 124 -7.96 -23.77 -12.99
CA VAL A 124 -6.85 -23.55 -12.05
C VAL A 124 -6.83 -24.64 -10.97
N GLY A 125 -5.72 -24.80 -10.26
CA GLY A 125 -5.67 -25.67 -9.09
C GLY A 125 -6.46 -25.06 -7.94
N ASP A 126 -5.99 -23.94 -7.40
CA ASP A 126 -6.63 -23.21 -6.31
C ASP A 126 -6.68 -21.70 -6.58
N ILE A 127 -7.56 -21.00 -5.86
CA ILE A 127 -7.69 -19.54 -5.92
C ILE A 127 -7.31 -18.92 -4.58
N MET A 128 -6.43 -17.92 -4.63
CA MET A 128 -6.17 -17.00 -3.54
C MET A 128 -6.77 -15.63 -3.86
N VAL A 129 -7.44 -15.02 -2.89
CA VAL A 129 -7.94 -13.65 -2.99
C VAL A 129 -7.20 -12.74 -2.03
N ILE A 130 -6.79 -11.57 -2.50
CA ILE A 130 -6.33 -10.46 -1.66
C ILE A 130 -7.47 -9.45 -1.59
N ASP A 131 -8.06 -9.27 -0.41
CA ASP A 131 -9.19 -8.38 -0.17
C ASP A 131 -8.95 -7.50 1.06
N ASP A 132 -9.43 -6.26 0.99
CA ASP A 132 -9.32 -5.29 2.08
C ASP A 132 -10.69 -4.78 2.54
N LEU A 133 -11.77 -5.21 1.88
CA LEU A 133 -13.09 -4.61 2.05
C LEU A 133 -13.98 -5.40 2.98
N ALA A 134 -13.94 -6.75 2.96
CA ALA A 134 -14.82 -7.67 3.69
C ALA A 134 -16.31 -7.34 3.49
N ASN A 135 -16.74 -7.07 2.25
CA ASN A 135 -18.10 -6.61 1.93
C ASN A 135 -18.76 -7.38 0.79
N ARG A 136 -18.11 -8.42 0.27
CA ARG A 136 -18.62 -9.24 -0.84
C ARG A 136 -18.16 -10.69 -0.72
N PRO A 137 -18.91 -11.67 -1.31
CA PRO A 137 -18.54 -13.07 -1.26
C PRO A 137 -17.35 -13.38 -2.17
N HIS A 138 -16.51 -14.34 -1.73
CA HIS A 138 -15.42 -14.92 -2.51
C HIS A 138 -15.49 -16.45 -2.51
N MET A 139 -15.07 -17.05 -3.64
CA MET A 139 -14.91 -18.50 -3.79
C MET A 139 -13.43 -18.83 -3.94
N CYS A 140 -12.72 -18.88 -2.82
CA CYS A 140 -11.28 -19.08 -2.76
C CYS A 140 -10.88 -20.10 -1.70
N ALA A 141 -9.72 -20.75 -1.92
CA ALA A 141 -9.09 -21.63 -0.94
C ALA A 141 -8.29 -20.85 0.12
N LEU A 142 -7.82 -19.65 -0.25
CA LEU A 142 -6.99 -18.80 0.60
C LEU A 142 -7.43 -17.34 0.45
N LEU A 143 -7.71 -16.68 1.57
CA LEU A 143 -7.95 -15.22 1.62
C LEU A 143 -6.85 -14.53 2.40
N LEU A 144 -6.36 -13.41 1.87
CA LEU A 144 -5.46 -12.49 2.53
C LEU A 144 -6.14 -11.13 2.76
N ASP A 145 -6.24 -10.71 4.03
CA ASP A 145 -6.47 -9.30 4.39
C ASP A 145 -5.34 -8.85 5.32
N GLN A 146 -4.48 -7.99 4.82
CA GLN A 146 -3.27 -7.53 5.51
C GLN A 146 -3.49 -6.34 6.46
N ASN A 147 -4.75 -5.93 6.69
CA ASN A 147 -5.03 -4.73 7.48
C ASN A 147 -4.98 -4.97 8.99
N LEU A 148 -4.43 -3.99 9.70
CA LEU A 148 -4.46 -3.94 11.16
C LEU A 148 -5.91 -3.72 11.65
N GLY A 149 -6.31 -4.50 12.66
CA GLY A 149 -7.63 -4.39 13.29
C GLY A 149 -8.70 -5.24 12.61
N ARG A 150 -8.43 -5.85 11.48
CA ARG A 150 -9.28 -6.83 10.84
C ARG A 150 -9.21 -8.16 11.60
N VAL A 151 -10.32 -8.88 11.68
CA VAL A 151 -10.40 -10.20 12.34
C VAL A 151 -11.06 -11.21 11.40
N ALA A 152 -10.80 -12.50 11.62
CA ALA A 152 -11.30 -13.55 10.73
C ALA A 152 -12.83 -13.57 10.62
N SER A 153 -13.55 -13.20 11.68
CA SER A 153 -15.01 -13.13 11.69
C SER A 153 -15.60 -12.03 10.80
N ASP A 154 -14.82 -11.05 10.37
CA ASP A 154 -15.29 -10.02 9.43
C ASP A 154 -15.67 -10.61 8.07
N TYR A 155 -15.16 -11.80 7.76
CA TYR A 155 -15.41 -12.55 6.55
C TYR A 155 -16.44 -13.68 6.72
N ASP A 156 -17.13 -13.77 7.87
CA ASP A 156 -18.15 -14.79 8.10
C ASP A 156 -19.34 -14.59 7.14
N GLY A 157 -19.72 -15.67 6.45
CA GLY A 157 -20.75 -15.62 5.42
C GLY A 157 -20.28 -15.16 4.04
N PHE A 158 -19.04 -14.70 3.90
CA PHE A 158 -18.45 -14.29 2.61
C PHE A 158 -17.50 -15.33 2.01
N LEU A 159 -17.09 -16.35 2.76
CA LEU A 159 -16.10 -17.33 2.33
C LEU A 159 -16.61 -18.77 2.50
N PRO A 160 -16.10 -19.71 1.68
CA PRO A 160 -16.27 -21.14 1.95
C PRO A 160 -15.77 -21.51 3.35
N THR A 161 -16.38 -22.53 3.96
CA THR A 161 -16.02 -23.00 5.32
C THR A 161 -14.54 -23.44 5.40
N GLU A 162 -14.04 -24.02 4.30
CA GLU A 162 -12.69 -24.56 4.19
C GLU A 162 -11.64 -23.50 3.81
N CYS A 163 -12.05 -22.25 3.53
CA CYS A 163 -11.15 -21.20 3.14
C CYS A 163 -10.19 -20.85 4.29
N ASN A 164 -8.89 -20.96 4.02
CA ASN A 164 -7.86 -20.47 4.94
C ASN A 164 -7.82 -18.94 4.92
N ARG A 165 -7.75 -18.31 6.11
CA ARG A 165 -7.83 -16.85 6.27
C ARG A 165 -6.54 -16.32 6.87
N LEU A 166 -5.73 -15.64 6.07
CA LEU A 166 -4.53 -14.92 6.51
C LEU A 166 -4.92 -13.47 6.83
N ILE A 167 -5.22 -13.19 8.09
CA ILE A 167 -5.76 -11.89 8.50
C ILE A 167 -4.78 -11.15 9.39
N GLY A 168 -4.57 -9.88 9.08
CA GLY A 168 -3.81 -8.96 9.90
C GLY A 168 -2.46 -8.55 9.31
N SER A 169 -1.86 -7.56 9.95
CA SER A 169 -0.66 -6.88 9.49
C SER A 169 0.63 -7.73 9.49
N SER A 170 0.63 -8.89 10.14
CA SER A 170 1.73 -9.87 10.06
C SER A 170 1.90 -10.47 8.66
N TYR A 171 0.85 -10.40 7.83
CA TYR A 171 0.85 -10.86 6.44
C TYR A 171 1.03 -9.74 5.42
N THR A 172 1.45 -8.56 5.86
CA THR A 172 1.64 -7.41 4.98
C THR A 172 2.71 -7.69 3.92
N LEU A 173 2.34 -7.46 2.65
CA LEU A 173 3.20 -7.61 1.50
C LEU A 173 4.12 -6.39 1.36
N LEU A 174 5.29 -6.46 1.96
CA LEU A 174 6.34 -5.44 1.87
C LEU A 174 7.52 -5.91 1.03
N ARG A 175 8.09 -4.98 0.28
CA ARG A 175 9.33 -5.22 -0.47
C ARG A 175 10.47 -5.60 0.48
N PRO A 176 11.37 -6.51 0.08
CA PRO A 176 12.37 -7.11 0.97
C PRO A 176 13.36 -6.10 1.58
N GLU A 177 13.58 -4.95 0.94
CA GLU A 177 14.45 -3.90 1.46
C GLU A 177 13.98 -3.33 2.80
N PHE A 178 12.67 -3.37 3.12
CA PHE A 178 12.16 -2.92 4.42
C PHE A 178 12.56 -3.88 5.53
N ALA A 179 12.38 -5.18 5.33
CA ALA A 179 12.83 -6.20 6.28
C ALA A 179 14.35 -6.15 6.47
N ALA A 180 15.11 -5.99 5.38
CA ALA A 180 16.58 -5.94 5.41
C ALA A 180 17.12 -4.72 6.18
N LEU A 181 16.43 -3.59 6.15
CA LEU A 181 16.87 -2.36 6.85
C LEU A 181 16.22 -2.20 8.23
N ARG A 182 15.26 -3.05 8.60
CA ARG A 182 14.48 -2.92 9.83
C ARG A 182 15.36 -2.84 11.09
N GLU A 183 16.27 -3.80 11.29
CA GLU A 183 17.13 -3.83 12.48
C GLU A 183 17.95 -2.55 12.61
N LYS A 184 18.60 -2.12 11.53
CA LYS A 184 19.35 -0.85 11.47
C LYS A 184 18.47 0.35 11.78
N SER A 185 17.24 0.36 11.28
CA SER A 185 16.28 1.43 11.52
C SER A 185 15.87 1.51 12.99
N LEU A 186 15.56 0.37 13.61
CA LEU A 186 15.18 0.31 15.03
C LEU A 186 16.33 0.70 15.94
N GLU A 187 17.57 0.28 15.63
CA GLU A 187 18.74 0.65 16.41
C GLU A 187 18.98 2.16 16.38
N ARG A 188 18.89 2.79 15.19
CA ARG A 188 19.05 4.23 15.03
C ARG A 188 18.04 5.03 15.84
N ARG A 189 16.80 4.52 16.06
CA ARG A 189 15.73 5.20 16.81
C ARG A 189 15.91 5.16 18.33
N LYS A 190 16.93 4.53 18.83
CA LYS A 190 17.36 4.66 20.24
C LYS A 190 17.94 6.05 20.53
N ASP A 191 18.56 6.68 19.51
CA ASP A 191 18.93 8.08 19.53
C ASP A 191 17.75 8.93 19.03
N ARG A 192 17.24 9.84 19.84
CA ARG A 192 15.93 10.48 19.69
C ARG A 192 16.00 11.94 19.27
N GLU A 193 17.08 12.37 18.69
CA GLU A 193 17.18 13.74 18.19
C GLU A 193 16.36 13.91 16.90
N LEU A 194 15.42 14.87 16.88
CA LEU A 194 14.63 15.18 15.68
C LEU A 194 15.45 16.05 14.73
N LYS A 195 16.13 15.42 13.79
CA LYS A 195 16.96 16.08 12.76
C LYS A 195 16.34 16.06 11.38
N ARG A 196 15.59 15.00 11.04
CA ARG A 196 15.07 14.80 9.69
C ARG A 196 13.61 14.36 9.72
N ILE A 197 12.76 15.08 8.99
CA ILE A 197 11.35 14.76 8.78
C ILE A 197 11.15 14.31 7.34
N LEU A 198 10.59 13.10 7.16
CA LEU A 198 10.17 12.57 5.87
C LEU A 198 8.70 12.93 5.62
N ILE A 199 8.42 13.60 4.51
CA ILE A 199 7.06 13.98 4.11
C ILE A 199 6.69 13.22 2.85
N SER A 200 5.63 12.38 2.91
CA SER A 200 5.16 11.60 1.76
C SER A 200 3.65 11.37 1.86
N LEU A 201 2.88 12.15 1.10
CA LEU A 201 1.42 12.19 1.14
C LEU A 201 0.79 11.52 -0.09
N GLY A 202 1.47 10.50 -0.64
CA GLY A 202 1.04 9.77 -1.82
C GLY A 202 1.61 10.32 -3.12
N GLY A 203 1.40 9.55 -4.20
CA GLY A 203 2.03 9.87 -5.49
C GLY A 203 1.41 11.05 -6.23
N VAL A 204 0.15 11.39 -5.97
CA VAL A 204 -0.59 12.40 -6.74
C VAL A 204 -0.85 13.67 -5.93
N ASP A 205 -1.20 13.57 -4.64
CA ASP A 205 -1.54 14.72 -3.77
C ASP A 205 -2.42 15.79 -4.47
N ARG A 206 -3.62 15.39 -4.88
CA ARG A 206 -4.52 16.20 -5.73
C ARG A 206 -4.97 17.54 -5.11
N THR A 207 -4.91 17.68 -3.80
CA THR A 207 -5.41 18.85 -3.05
C THR A 207 -4.29 19.64 -2.38
N ASN A 208 -3.05 19.39 -2.77
CA ASN A 208 -1.86 20.06 -2.22
C ASN A 208 -1.77 20.01 -0.69
N VAL A 209 -1.99 18.82 -0.11
CA VAL A 209 -1.84 18.64 1.33
C VAL A 209 -0.36 18.79 1.74
N THR A 210 0.57 18.44 0.86
CA THR A 210 2.00 18.71 1.04
C THR A 210 2.26 20.18 1.31
N GLY A 211 1.67 21.09 0.52
CA GLY A 211 1.78 22.53 0.73
C GLY A 211 1.25 22.99 2.08
N LYS A 212 0.11 22.44 2.54
CA LYS A 212 -0.45 22.74 3.87
C LYS A 212 0.46 22.23 5.00
N VAL A 213 1.06 21.07 4.84
CA VAL A 213 2.04 20.53 5.80
C VAL A 213 3.26 21.44 5.89
N LEU A 214 3.79 21.92 4.76
CA LEU A 214 4.92 22.83 4.74
C LEU A 214 4.60 24.18 5.39
N GLU A 215 3.38 24.70 5.19
CA GLU A 215 2.89 25.91 5.85
C GLU A 215 2.83 25.73 7.38
N ALA A 216 2.29 24.60 7.85
CA ALA A 216 2.25 24.27 9.27
C ALA A 216 3.65 24.13 9.88
N LEU A 217 4.59 23.49 9.16
CA LEU A 217 5.99 23.37 9.59
C LEU A 217 6.68 24.73 9.70
N ALA A 218 6.42 25.64 8.77
CA ALA A 218 7.01 26.99 8.78
C ALA A 218 6.61 27.82 10.01
N THR A 219 5.47 27.52 10.62
CA THR A 219 4.96 28.18 11.84
C THR A 219 5.26 27.40 13.12
N SER A 220 5.85 26.21 13.01
CA SER A 220 6.19 25.37 14.16
C SER A 220 7.45 25.85 14.91
N SER A 221 7.65 25.31 16.11
CA SER A 221 8.83 25.57 16.94
C SER A 221 10.09 24.75 16.55
N LEU A 222 10.08 24.12 15.37
CA LEU A 222 11.20 23.30 14.91
C LEU A 222 12.48 24.12 14.75
N PRO A 223 13.65 23.60 15.14
CA PRO A 223 14.94 24.21 14.85
C PRO A 223 15.14 24.36 13.33
N THR A 224 15.70 25.49 12.88
CA THR A 224 16.02 25.71 11.46
C THR A 224 17.06 24.74 10.89
N SER A 225 17.79 24.04 11.76
CA SER A 225 18.69 22.93 11.41
C SER A 225 17.98 21.63 11.03
N THR A 226 16.66 21.53 11.26
CA THR A 226 15.86 20.36 10.85
C THR A 226 15.83 20.22 9.33
N GLU A 227 16.09 19.02 8.83
CA GLU A 227 16.04 18.72 7.40
C GLU A 227 14.65 18.18 7.03
N LEU A 228 14.08 18.69 5.92
CA LEU A 228 12.82 18.19 5.35
C LEU A 228 13.11 17.41 4.07
N ASP A 229 12.73 16.14 4.05
CA ASP A 229 12.83 15.25 2.89
C ASP A 229 11.43 15.02 2.32
N ILE A 230 11.07 15.73 1.27
CA ILE A 230 9.73 15.73 0.66
C ILE A 230 9.74 14.80 -0.55
N ILE A 231 8.82 13.82 -0.57
CA ILE A 231 8.67 12.87 -1.67
C ILE A 231 7.31 13.05 -2.32
N MET A 232 7.33 13.31 -3.64
CA MET A 232 6.14 13.47 -4.47
C MET A 232 6.20 12.56 -5.70
N GLY A 233 5.07 12.30 -6.32
CA GLY A 233 5.04 11.64 -7.62
C GLY A 233 5.35 12.60 -8.76
N ALA A 234 5.84 12.07 -9.89
CA ALA A 234 6.15 12.88 -11.07
C ALA A 234 4.91 13.55 -11.68
N ALA A 235 3.73 12.95 -11.48
CA ALA A 235 2.45 13.46 -11.97
C ALA A 235 1.68 14.29 -10.93
N ALA A 236 2.30 14.67 -9.80
CA ALA A 236 1.65 15.48 -8.78
C ALA A 236 1.38 16.89 -9.34
N PRO A 237 0.11 17.36 -9.37
CA PRO A 237 -0.25 18.61 -10.03
C PRO A 237 0.38 19.86 -9.40
N TYR A 238 0.72 19.79 -8.10
CA TYR A 238 1.29 20.92 -7.34
C TYR A 238 2.82 20.81 -7.11
N LEU A 239 3.51 19.95 -7.88
CA LEU A 239 4.94 19.72 -7.70
C LEU A 239 5.79 21.00 -7.80
N ASP A 240 5.50 21.85 -8.78
CA ASP A 240 6.27 23.08 -8.99
C ASP A 240 5.95 24.14 -7.94
N GLU A 241 4.70 24.23 -7.47
CA GLU A 241 4.30 25.10 -6.37
C GLU A 241 4.98 24.68 -5.07
N VAL A 242 5.02 23.38 -4.76
CA VAL A 242 5.73 22.85 -3.59
C VAL A 242 7.22 23.16 -3.67
N ARG A 243 7.85 23.05 -4.84
CA ARG A 243 9.27 23.43 -5.03
C ARG A 243 9.51 24.91 -4.75
N GLN A 244 8.61 25.79 -5.20
CA GLN A 244 8.69 27.22 -4.92
C GLN A 244 8.51 27.53 -3.44
N GLN A 245 7.56 26.87 -2.77
CA GLN A 245 7.32 27.00 -1.34
C GLN A 245 8.54 26.53 -0.53
N VAL A 246 9.12 25.41 -0.88
CA VAL A 246 10.34 24.85 -0.24
C VAL A 246 11.51 25.83 -0.27
N ALA A 247 11.68 26.56 -1.37
CA ALA A 247 12.74 27.56 -1.50
C ALA A 247 12.61 28.76 -0.53
N GLN A 248 11.41 28.96 0.07
CA GLN A 248 11.13 30.05 1.01
C GLN A 248 11.12 29.60 2.48
N LEU A 249 11.25 28.29 2.73
CA LEU A 249 11.25 27.76 4.11
C LEU A 249 12.55 28.11 4.85
N PRO A 250 12.49 28.27 6.17
CA PRO A 250 13.69 28.47 6.99
C PRO A 250 14.52 27.20 7.19
N PHE A 251 14.07 26.07 6.65
CA PHE A 251 14.66 24.74 6.80
C PHE A 251 15.50 24.34 5.59
N LYS A 252 16.46 23.44 5.80
CA LYS A 252 17.05 22.70 4.68
C LYS A 252 16.06 21.68 4.16
N ALA A 253 15.49 21.91 2.98
CA ALA A 253 14.44 21.07 2.42
C ALA A 253 14.79 20.59 1.00
N THR A 254 14.42 19.34 0.70
CA THR A 254 14.66 18.70 -0.61
C THR A 254 13.38 18.08 -1.11
N VAL A 255 12.99 18.36 -2.36
CA VAL A 255 11.88 17.70 -3.04
C VAL A 255 12.45 16.65 -4.00
N SER A 256 12.11 15.40 -3.75
CA SER A 256 12.50 14.25 -4.59
C SER A 256 11.27 13.67 -5.28
N VAL A 257 11.46 13.22 -6.52
CA VAL A 257 10.37 12.66 -7.34
C VAL A 257 10.68 11.20 -7.67
N SER A 258 9.66 10.33 -7.60
CA SER A 258 9.76 8.92 -7.99
C SER A 258 10.93 8.16 -7.33
N VAL A 259 11.05 8.30 -6.01
CA VAL A 259 12.13 7.72 -5.22
C VAL A 259 12.05 6.19 -5.23
N LYS A 260 13.15 5.53 -5.62
CA LYS A 260 13.27 4.05 -5.62
C LYS A 260 13.78 3.48 -4.29
N VAL A 261 14.47 4.29 -3.49
CA VAL A 261 15.14 3.88 -2.24
C VAL A 261 14.36 4.32 -0.99
N MET A 262 13.05 4.05 -0.96
CA MET A 262 12.15 4.51 0.10
C MET A 262 12.56 3.97 1.48
N ALA A 263 12.95 2.70 1.57
CA ALA A 263 13.37 2.08 2.82
C ALA A 263 14.60 2.80 3.44
N GLU A 264 15.57 3.20 2.62
CA GLU A 264 16.72 3.99 3.08
C GLU A 264 16.30 5.37 3.59
N ARG A 265 15.39 6.06 2.88
CA ARG A 265 14.85 7.36 3.30
C ARG A 265 14.13 7.25 4.64
N MET A 266 13.26 6.23 4.79
CA MET A 266 12.57 5.95 6.05
C MET A 266 13.55 5.58 7.18
N CYS A 267 14.60 4.81 6.88
CA CYS A 267 15.64 4.48 7.85
C CYS A 267 16.36 5.74 8.36
N GLN A 268 16.58 6.74 7.51
CA GLN A 268 17.29 7.98 7.84
C GLN A 268 16.41 9.05 8.51
N ALA A 269 15.09 8.97 8.38
CA ALA A 269 14.15 9.91 8.99
C ALA A 269 13.94 9.65 10.48
N ASP A 270 13.70 10.69 11.26
CA ASP A 270 13.39 10.61 12.70
C ASP A 270 11.88 10.65 12.95
N LEU A 271 11.16 11.35 12.08
CA LEU A 271 9.70 11.46 12.07
C LEU A 271 9.21 11.38 10.64
N SER A 272 8.05 10.80 10.41
CA SER A 272 7.36 10.88 9.12
C SER A 272 6.05 11.64 9.24
N ILE A 273 5.70 12.42 8.22
CA ILE A 273 4.35 12.94 7.99
C ILE A 273 3.85 12.29 6.71
N GLY A 274 2.84 11.43 6.82
CA GLY A 274 2.44 10.58 5.70
C GLY A 274 0.97 10.21 5.66
N ALA A 275 0.49 9.80 4.49
CA ALA A 275 -0.88 9.33 4.30
C ALA A 275 -1.12 7.93 4.88
N ALA A 276 -2.36 7.61 5.21
CA ALA A 276 -2.79 6.31 5.72
C ALA A 276 -3.06 5.30 4.57
N GLY A 277 -2.11 5.12 3.68
CA GLY A 277 -2.15 4.10 2.62
C GLY A 277 -1.22 2.91 2.92
N SER A 278 -0.90 2.11 1.89
CA SER A 278 0.00 0.95 1.98
C SER A 278 1.39 1.28 2.56
N THR A 279 1.86 2.52 2.37
CA THR A 279 3.13 3.01 2.95
C THR A 279 3.09 3.10 4.48
N SER A 280 1.92 3.00 5.12
CA SER A 280 1.81 2.90 6.58
C SER A 280 2.52 1.65 7.10
N TRP A 281 2.38 0.55 6.41
CA TRP A 281 3.04 -0.71 6.78
C TRP A 281 4.56 -0.64 6.61
N GLU A 282 5.04 0.06 5.57
CA GLU A 282 6.46 0.34 5.37
C GLU A 282 7.04 1.13 6.56
N ARG A 283 6.35 2.20 6.99
CA ARG A 283 6.74 2.99 8.18
C ARG A 283 6.69 2.17 9.46
N CYS A 284 5.67 1.35 9.62
CA CYS A 284 5.55 0.44 10.78
C CYS A 284 6.71 -0.58 10.80
N CYS A 285 7.03 -1.20 9.68
CA CYS A 285 8.15 -2.13 9.57
C CYS A 285 9.47 -1.48 9.98
N MET A 286 9.67 -0.21 9.62
CA MET A 286 10.85 0.56 9.98
C MET A 286 10.82 1.11 11.42
N GLY A 287 9.71 0.91 12.17
CA GLY A 287 9.50 1.53 13.48
C GLY A 287 9.57 3.06 13.42
N LEU A 288 9.23 3.67 12.28
CA LEU A 288 9.33 5.11 12.06
C LEU A 288 8.15 5.84 12.71
N PRO A 289 8.39 6.66 13.74
CA PRO A 289 7.35 7.51 14.32
C PRO A 289 6.65 8.30 13.23
N THR A 290 5.32 8.32 13.26
CA THR A 290 4.56 8.91 12.17
C THR A 290 3.43 9.78 12.67
N ILE A 291 3.27 10.97 12.07
CA ILE A 291 2.03 11.73 12.08
C ILE A 291 1.28 11.35 10.79
N THR A 292 0.17 10.65 10.95
CA THR A 292 -0.63 10.15 9.84
C THR A 292 -1.70 11.17 9.47
N VAL A 293 -1.77 11.53 8.19
CA VAL A 293 -2.77 12.44 7.63
C VAL A 293 -3.81 11.62 6.88
N ILE A 294 -5.10 11.81 7.19
CA ILE A 294 -6.21 11.19 6.47
C ILE A 294 -6.49 12.01 5.21
N LEU A 295 -6.15 11.48 4.03
CA LEU A 295 -6.36 12.16 2.76
C LEU A 295 -7.71 11.81 2.10
N ALA A 296 -8.26 10.63 2.39
CA ALA A 296 -9.49 10.12 1.81
C ALA A 296 -10.21 9.21 2.81
N GLU A 297 -11.54 9.08 2.66
CA GLU A 297 -12.37 8.31 3.60
C GLU A 297 -12.00 6.83 3.67
N ASN A 298 -11.63 6.22 2.54
CA ASN A 298 -11.16 4.82 2.51
C ASN A 298 -9.84 4.57 3.28
N GLN A 299 -9.13 5.63 3.68
CA GLN A 299 -7.93 5.55 4.51
C GLN A 299 -8.23 5.66 6.01
N ARG A 300 -9.43 6.10 6.40
CA ARG A 300 -9.80 6.39 7.78
C ARG A 300 -9.66 5.17 8.69
N SER A 301 -10.16 4.01 8.26
CA SER A 301 -10.11 2.77 9.05
C SER A 301 -8.68 2.35 9.40
N ILE A 302 -7.75 2.44 8.46
CA ILE A 302 -6.33 2.13 8.69
C ILE A 302 -5.71 3.15 9.66
N ALA A 303 -5.98 4.44 9.45
CA ALA A 303 -5.47 5.52 10.29
C ALA A 303 -5.94 5.40 11.75
N GLU A 304 -7.22 5.14 11.94
CA GLU A 304 -7.83 4.97 13.27
C GLU A 304 -7.32 3.69 13.96
N ALA A 305 -7.16 2.58 13.24
CA ALA A 305 -6.58 1.36 13.78
C ALA A 305 -5.14 1.60 14.27
N LEU A 306 -4.29 2.26 13.47
CA LEU A 306 -2.92 2.61 13.86
C LEU A 306 -2.89 3.56 15.06
N SER A 307 -3.77 4.56 15.11
CA SER A 307 -3.89 5.49 16.22
C SER A 307 -4.36 4.79 17.50
N LYS A 308 -5.37 3.92 17.41
CA LYS A 308 -5.86 3.10 18.52
C LYS A 308 -4.75 2.17 19.07
N TYR A 309 -3.92 1.64 18.18
CA TYR A 309 -2.74 0.83 18.52
C TYR A 309 -1.57 1.69 19.04
N LYS A 310 -1.73 3.03 19.06
CA LYS A 310 -0.70 4.02 19.43
C LYS A 310 0.58 3.89 18.57
N ALA A 311 0.45 3.45 17.34
CA ALA A 311 1.53 3.32 16.36
C ALA A 311 1.75 4.61 15.54
N CYS A 312 0.82 5.56 15.60
CA CYS A 312 0.95 6.89 14.98
C CYS A 312 0.19 7.94 15.78
N LEU A 313 0.54 9.20 15.54
CA LEU A 313 -0.31 10.36 15.82
C LEU A 313 -1.19 10.60 14.60
N LEU A 314 -2.41 11.11 14.79
CA LEU A 314 -3.39 11.26 13.73
C LEU A 314 -3.80 12.72 13.57
N VAL A 315 -3.94 13.17 12.33
CA VAL A 315 -4.51 14.48 11.98
C VAL A 315 -5.41 14.38 10.74
N ASP A 316 -6.54 15.06 10.78
CA ASP A 316 -7.41 15.18 9.61
C ASP A 316 -6.86 16.24 8.64
N THR A 317 -7.01 16.04 7.33
CA THR A 317 -6.54 16.96 6.30
C THR A 317 -7.09 18.39 6.49
N SER A 318 -8.33 18.53 6.98
CA SER A 318 -8.96 19.82 7.24
C SER A 318 -8.31 20.60 8.39
N ARG A 319 -7.58 19.93 9.27
CA ARG A 319 -6.99 20.48 10.50
C ARG A 319 -5.45 20.48 10.51
N VAL A 320 -4.82 20.11 9.38
CA VAL A 320 -3.35 19.98 9.29
C VAL A 320 -2.65 21.27 9.71
N THR A 321 -3.06 22.42 9.19
CA THR A 321 -2.41 23.70 9.50
C THR A 321 -2.60 24.14 10.96
N GLU A 322 -3.67 23.72 11.60
CA GLU A 322 -4.00 24.06 12.99
C GLU A 322 -3.32 23.10 13.99
N GLU A 323 -3.41 21.79 13.75
CA GLU A 323 -3.01 20.78 14.74
C GLU A 323 -1.57 20.29 14.58
N LEU A 324 -1.04 20.26 13.35
CA LEU A 324 0.27 19.68 13.08
C LEU A 324 1.40 20.33 13.89
N PRO A 325 1.47 21.68 14.08
CA PRO A 325 2.51 22.30 14.91
C PRO A 325 2.52 21.77 16.35
N GLY A 326 1.35 21.61 16.97
CA GLY A 326 1.22 21.07 18.33
C GLY A 326 1.61 19.58 18.44
N LEU A 327 1.29 18.77 17.42
CA LEU A 327 1.72 17.37 17.37
C LEU A 327 3.23 17.23 17.25
N ILE A 328 3.88 18.10 16.48
CA ILE A 328 5.33 18.15 16.33
C ILE A 328 5.98 18.59 17.64
N GLU A 329 5.44 19.62 18.30
CA GLU A 329 5.93 20.08 19.59
C GLU A 329 5.84 18.99 20.65
N MET A 330 4.69 18.27 20.73
CA MET A 330 4.52 17.13 21.61
C MET A 330 5.56 16.04 21.35
N TYR A 331 5.81 15.70 20.09
CA TYR A 331 6.82 14.70 19.70
C TYR A 331 8.24 15.16 20.06
N ALA A 332 8.56 16.44 19.84
CA ALA A 332 9.89 16.99 20.07
C ALA A 332 10.21 17.19 21.57
N SER A 333 9.19 17.51 22.38
CA SER A 333 9.36 17.81 23.80
C SER A 333 9.29 16.59 24.72
N ASP A 334 8.62 15.51 24.28
CA ASP A 334 8.43 14.29 25.07
C ASP A 334 9.08 13.06 24.42
N ALA A 335 10.23 12.67 24.96
CA ALA A 335 10.98 11.51 24.47
C ALA A 335 10.21 10.18 24.61
N GLU A 336 9.25 10.06 25.54
CA GLU A 336 8.42 8.87 25.73
C GLU A 336 7.45 8.68 24.56
N VAL A 337 6.90 9.77 24.01
CA VAL A 337 6.02 9.73 22.85
C VAL A 337 6.72 9.06 21.66
N GLY A 338 7.93 9.52 21.32
CA GLY A 338 8.69 8.95 20.20
C GLY A 338 9.05 7.47 20.42
N LEU A 339 9.39 7.10 21.68
CA LEU A 339 9.69 5.70 22.03
C LEU A 339 8.48 4.80 21.84
N HIS A 340 7.34 5.21 22.38
CA HIS A 340 6.11 4.42 22.31
C HIS A 340 5.65 4.27 20.85
N LEU A 341 5.70 5.34 20.05
CA LEU A 341 5.37 5.26 18.62
C LEU A 341 6.28 4.28 17.89
N THR A 342 7.60 4.34 18.13
CA THR A 342 8.56 3.40 17.53
C THR A 342 8.26 1.95 17.93
N GLN A 343 8.08 1.68 19.21
CA GLN A 343 7.84 0.32 19.71
C GLN A 343 6.53 -0.26 19.20
N ASN A 344 5.45 0.52 19.24
CA ASN A 344 4.14 0.08 18.81
C ASN A 344 4.10 -0.10 17.28
N ALA A 345 4.66 0.83 16.49
CA ALA A 345 4.75 0.68 15.06
C ALA A 345 5.55 -0.59 14.67
N ALA A 346 6.68 -0.82 15.33
CA ALA A 346 7.50 -2.00 15.08
C ALA A 346 6.78 -3.33 15.39
N GLN A 347 5.80 -3.35 16.27
CA GLN A 347 4.98 -4.54 16.58
C GLN A 347 3.89 -4.79 15.52
N VAL A 348 3.48 -3.77 14.77
CA VAL A 348 2.43 -3.91 13.75
C VAL A 348 2.90 -4.76 12.58
N CYS A 349 4.12 -4.57 12.11
CA CYS A 349 4.61 -5.24 10.91
C CYS A 349 6.13 -5.47 11.01
N ASP A 350 6.59 -6.67 10.67
CA ASP A 350 8.01 -7.05 10.71
C ASP A 350 8.67 -7.20 9.34
N GLY A 351 7.87 -7.16 8.25
CA GLY A 351 8.36 -7.32 6.88
C GLY A 351 8.44 -8.76 6.39
N GLY A 352 8.10 -9.75 7.22
CA GLY A 352 8.12 -11.19 6.87
C GLY A 352 6.83 -11.72 6.24
N GLY A 353 5.87 -10.86 5.91
CA GLY A 353 4.54 -11.27 5.44
C GLY A 353 4.57 -12.09 4.16
N ALA A 354 5.37 -11.71 3.17
CA ALA A 354 5.46 -12.43 1.91
C ALA A 354 5.96 -13.89 2.11
N GLU A 355 6.96 -14.11 2.95
CA GLU A 355 7.46 -15.45 3.27
C GLU A 355 6.40 -16.32 3.95
N ARG A 356 5.66 -15.73 4.92
CA ARG A 356 4.55 -16.44 5.60
C ARG A 356 3.45 -16.85 4.63
N ILE A 357 3.08 -15.97 3.70
CA ILE A 357 2.08 -16.29 2.69
C ILE A 357 2.56 -17.40 1.76
N VAL A 358 3.80 -17.34 1.27
CA VAL A 358 4.35 -18.37 0.38
C VAL A 358 4.42 -19.74 1.06
N SER A 359 4.66 -19.81 2.37
CA SER A 359 4.65 -21.07 3.11
C SER A 359 3.28 -21.76 3.06
N THR A 360 2.18 -21.00 3.00
CA THR A 360 0.82 -21.58 2.91
C THR A 360 0.53 -22.22 1.56
N PHE A 361 1.12 -21.75 0.45
CA PHE A 361 0.99 -22.36 -0.87
C PHE A 361 1.57 -23.79 -0.94
N LYS A 362 2.48 -24.11 -0.04
CA LYS A 362 3.14 -25.44 0.05
C LYS A 362 2.41 -26.41 0.97
N GLY A 363 1.31 -25.99 1.60
CA GLY A 363 0.65 -26.79 2.63
C GLY A 363 1.43 -26.88 3.94
N GLU A 364 2.47 -26.09 4.12
CA GLU A 364 3.20 -25.91 5.37
C GLU A 364 2.40 -24.92 6.23
N ILE A 365 1.41 -25.43 6.98
CA ILE A 365 0.66 -24.61 7.95
C ILE A 365 1.59 -24.29 9.11
N ALA A 366 1.84 -23.00 9.35
CA ALA A 366 2.61 -22.52 10.48
C ALA A 366 1.84 -22.63 11.79
#